data_389b65575acf3d30b878f97c0d71caf3
#
_entry.id   389b65575acf3d30b878f97c0d71caf3
#
_cell.length_a   1.000
_cell.length_b   1.000
_cell.length_c   1.000
_cell.angle_alpha   90.00
_cell.angle_beta   90.00
_cell.angle_gamma   90.00
#
_symmetry.space_group_name_H-M   'P 1'
#
loop_
_entity.id
_entity.type
_entity.pdbx_description
1 polymer ?
#
loop_
_entity_poly.entity_id
_entity_poly.type
_entity_poly.pdbx_seq_one_letter_code
_entity_poly.pdbx_strand_id
1 'polypeptide(L)'
;MIRVAVDTNVVESAVLSENGFPASILDLGANKRIMMSVSTEVLEEYEEVLRRPRLKLSLARIEKAMELIRSTSRIVRPRRKLELAADPDDNLFYECADAAGANFLITGNIKHFPSGHESTEIVTPRQFMERLGPVLFKASR
;
A
#
# COMPACT_ATOMS: atom_id res chain seq x y z
N MET A 1 7.01 8.34 12.74
CA MET A 1 5.87 8.20 11.83
C MET A 1 5.72 6.74 11.45
N ILE A 2 4.48 6.24 11.41
CA ILE A 2 4.21 4.86 11.00
C ILE A 2 4.51 4.71 9.50
N ARG A 3 5.28 3.68 9.17
CA ARG A 3 5.67 3.39 7.79
C ARG A 3 4.92 2.16 7.30
N VAL A 4 4.35 2.25 6.11
CA VAL A 4 3.54 1.16 5.55
C VAL A 4 3.95 0.86 4.10
N ALA A 5 3.82 -0.40 3.72
CA ALA A 5 3.79 -0.83 2.33
C ALA A 5 2.37 -1.32 2.05
N VAL A 6 1.87 -1.06 0.86
CA VAL A 6 0.45 -1.31 0.53
C VAL A 6 0.36 -2.19 -0.70
N ASP A 7 -0.32 -3.33 -0.55
CA ASP A 7 -0.55 -4.27 -1.66
C ASP A 7 -1.46 -3.62 -2.72
N THR A 8 -1.28 -4.03 -3.96
CA THR A 8 -2.00 -3.47 -5.11
C THR A 8 -3.51 -3.54 -4.96
N ASN A 9 -4.04 -4.62 -4.39
CA ASN A 9 -5.50 -4.75 -4.24
C ASN A 9 -6.09 -3.66 -3.34
N VAL A 10 -5.33 -3.15 -2.40
CA VAL A 10 -5.78 -2.04 -1.54
C VAL A 10 -5.81 -0.73 -2.34
N VAL A 11 -4.79 -0.49 -3.16
CA VAL A 11 -4.75 0.69 -4.04
C VAL A 11 -5.91 0.63 -5.06
N GLU A 12 -6.11 -0.53 -5.67
CA GLU A 12 -7.23 -0.74 -6.61
C GLU A 12 -8.56 -0.40 -5.94
N SER A 13 -8.82 -0.94 -4.76
CA SER A 13 -10.06 -0.68 -4.03
C SER A 13 -10.23 0.80 -3.68
N ALA A 14 -9.15 1.45 -3.29
CA ALA A 14 -9.17 2.87 -2.94
C ALA A 14 -9.53 3.76 -4.14
N VAL A 15 -9.00 3.42 -5.32
CA VAL A 15 -9.29 4.19 -6.55
C VAL A 15 -10.70 3.94 -7.04
N LEU A 16 -11.20 2.71 -6.89
CA LEU A 16 -12.55 2.33 -7.32
C LEU A 16 -13.64 2.87 -6.40
N SER A 17 -13.36 3.09 -5.13
CA SER A 17 -14.35 3.55 -4.17
C SER A 17 -13.75 4.56 -3.19
N GLU A 18 -14.34 5.75 -3.14
CA GLU A 18 -13.93 6.80 -2.20
C GLU A 18 -14.33 6.48 -0.77
N ASN A 19 -15.26 5.55 -0.59
CA ASN A 19 -15.74 5.12 0.72
C ASN A 19 -15.06 3.81 1.10
N GLY A 20 -14.67 3.69 2.36
CA GLY A 20 -14.08 2.47 2.87
C GLY A 20 -12.66 2.66 3.36
N PHE A 21 -12.16 1.62 4.00
CA PHE A 21 -10.86 1.66 4.63
C PHE A 21 -9.68 1.83 3.65
N PRO A 22 -9.69 1.20 2.46
CA PRO A 22 -8.60 1.43 1.51
C PRO A 22 -8.42 2.89 1.14
N ALA A 23 -9.50 3.59 0.82
CA ALA A 23 -9.43 5.02 0.51
C ALA A 23 -8.96 5.83 1.71
N SER A 24 -9.43 5.51 2.91
CA SER A 24 -8.99 6.18 4.14
C SER A 24 -7.49 6.04 4.36
N ILE A 25 -6.93 4.88 4.05
CA ILE A 25 -5.49 4.64 4.19
C ILE A 25 -4.71 5.52 3.22
N LEU A 26 -5.13 5.60 1.95
CA LEU A 26 -4.47 6.47 0.99
C LEU A 26 -4.58 7.94 1.39
N ASP A 27 -5.71 8.35 1.96
CA ASP A 27 -5.90 9.71 2.47
C ASP A 27 -4.94 10.01 3.62
N LEU A 28 -4.73 9.06 4.52
CA LEU A 28 -3.75 9.22 5.59
C LEU A 28 -2.34 9.44 5.03
N GLY A 29 -1.97 8.70 3.99
CA GLY A 29 -0.70 8.87 3.31
C GLY A 29 -0.59 10.23 2.63
N ALA A 30 -1.64 10.62 1.91
CA ALA A 30 -1.67 11.90 1.21
C ALA A 30 -1.57 13.09 2.18
N ASN A 31 -2.14 12.96 3.38
CA ASN A 31 -2.11 13.98 4.42
C ASN A 31 -0.90 13.84 5.35
N LYS A 32 0.03 12.97 5.01
CA LYS A 32 1.29 12.76 5.75
C LYS A 32 1.09 12.35 7.20
N ARG A 33 0.03 11.60 7.47
CA ARG A 33 -0.24 11.01 8.78
C ARG A 33 0.47 9.67 8.94
N ILE A 34 0.71 9.00 7.82
CA ILE A 34 1.54 7.80 7.73
C ILE A 34 2.49 8.00 6.55
N MET A 35 3.59 7.26 6.53
CA MET A 35 4.52 7.28 5.40
C MET A 35 4.32 5.99 4.60
N MET A 36 3.72 6.13 3.43
CA MET A 36 3.63 5.04 2.47
C MET A 36 4.96 4.93 1.73
N SER A 37 5.50 3.73 1.63
CA SER A 37 6.73 3.47 0.89
C SER A 37 6.42 2.63 -0.34
N VAL A 38 7.08 2.95 -1.44
CA VAL A 38 6.92 2.25 -2.71
C VAL A 38 8.30 2.04 -3.34
N SER A 39 8.41 1.00 -4.16
CA SER A 39 9.57 0.82 -5.04
C SER A 39 9.12 1.10 -6.46
N THR A 40 10.07 1.18 -7.39
CA THR A 40 9.75 1.32 -8.82
C THR A 40 8.87 0.16 -9.27
N GLU A 41 9.21 -1.07 -8.86
CA GLU A 41 8.47 -2.27 -9.22
C GLU A 41 7.05 -2.25 -8.67
N VAL A 42 6.88 -1.77 -7.44
CA VAL A 42 5.54 -1.63 -6.83
C VAL A 42 4.71 -0.59 -7.58
N LEU A 43 5.31 0.55 -7.94
CA LEU A 43 4.60 1.57 -8.72
C LEU A 43 4.16 1.05 -10.09
N GLU A 44 5.02 0.29 -10.76
CA GLU A 44 4.68 -0.32 -12.05
C GLU A 44 3.53 -1.30 -11.91
N GLU A 45 3.52 -2.09 -10.84
CA GLU A 45 2.44 -3.03 -10.57
C GLU A 45 1.12 -2.29 -10.32
N TYR A 46 1.13 -1.22 -9.54
CA TYR A 46 -0.07 -0.40 -9.34
C TYR A 46 -0.62 0.11 -10.66
N GLU A 47 0.22 0.69 -11.51
CA GLU A 47 -0.22 1.26 -12.78
C GLU A 47 -0.75 0.20 -13.72
N GLU A 48 -0.07 -0.95 -13.83
CA GLU A 48 -0.52 -2.05 -14.66
C GLU A 48 -1.91 -2.52 -14.27
N VAL A 49 -2.15 -2.71 -12.97
CA VAL A 49 -3.45 -3.18 -12.47
C VAL A 49 -4.54 -2.12 -12.72
N LEU A 50 -4.25 -0.86 -12.42
CA LEU A 50 -5.23 0.23 -12.61
C LEU A 50 -5.62 0.41 -14.08
N ARG A 51 -4.74 0.05 -15.03
CA ARG A 51 -5.01 0.15 -16.47
C ARG A 51 -5.81 -1.03 -17.01
N ARG A 52 -6.10 -2.06 -16.21
CA ARG A 52 -6.86 -3.21 -16.69
C ARG A 52 -8.26 -2.78 -17.15
N PRO A 53 -8.67 -3.16 -18.39
CA PRO A 53 -9.97 -2.73 -18.94
C PRO A 53 -11.17 -3.08 -18.08
N ARG A 54 -11.11 -4.17 -17.33
CA ARG A 54 -12.20 -4.59 -16.45
C ARG A 54 -12.55 -3.56 -15.39
N LEU A 55 -11.60 -2.72 -15.01
CA LEU A 55 -11.82 -1.69 -13.99
C LEU A 55 -12.52 -0.45 -14.55
N LYS A 56 -12.49 -0.25 -15.87
CA LYS A 56 -13.14 0.86 -16.55
C LYS A 56 -12.75 2.24 -15.98
N LEU A 57 -11.51 2.37 -15.51
CA LEU A 57 -10.99 3.64 -15.03
C LEU A 57 -10.53 4.50 -16.20
N SER A 58 -10.86 5.79 -16.17
CA SER A 58 -10.36 6.73 -17.18
C SER A 58 -8.85 6.94 -16.99
N LEU A 59 -8.16 7.28 -18.08
CA LEU A 59 -6.74 7.59 -18.02
C LEU A 59 -6.49 8.74 -17.06
N ALA A 60 -7.35 9.74 -17.03
CA ALA A 60 -7.21 10.88 -16.12
C ALA A 60 -7.25 10.44 -14.65
N ARG A 61 -8.15 9.51 -14.28
CA ARG A 61 -8.22 8.99 -12.92
C ARG A 61 -6.99 8.19 -12.54
N ILE A 62 -6.49 7.38 -13.47
CA ILE A 62 -5.28 6.58 -13.26
C ILE A 62 -4.08 7.50 -13.03
N GLU A 63 -3.90 8.48 -13.90
CA GLU A 63 -2.78 9.43 -13.79
C GLU A 63 -2.83 10.23 -12.49
N LYS A 64 -4.03 10.67 -12.11
CA LYS A 64 -4.22 11.41 -10.86
C LYS A 64 -3.84 10.56 -9.64
N ALA A 65 -4.30 9.31 -9.61
CA ALA A 65 -3.98 8.39 -8.52
C ALA A 65 -2.48 8.12 -8.46
N MET A 66 -1.84 7.83 -9.59
CA MET A 66 -0.42 7.54 -9.62
C MET A 66 0.41 8.76 -9.22
N GLU A 67 0.04 9.95 -9.68
CA GLU A 67 0.72 11.17 -9.29
C GLU A 67 0.63 11.42 -7.79
N LEU A 68 -0.55 11.23 -7.21
CA LEU A 68 -0.74 11.38 -5.77
C LEU A 68 0.16 10.41 -5.00
N ILE A 69 0.18 9.14 -5.41
CA ILE A 69 1.00 8.13 -4.76
C ILE A 69 2.48 8.47 -4.87
N ARG A 70 2.97 8.84 -6.06
CA ARG A 70 4.38 9.20 -6.26
C ARG A 70 4.78 10.41 -5.41
N SER A 71 3.94 11.44 -5.37
CA SER A 71 4.29 12.70 -4.72
C SER A 71 4.23 12.62 -3.20
N THR A 72 3.47 11.68 -2.64
CA THR A 72 3.29 11.57 -1.18
C THR A 72 4.00 10.37 -0.57
N SER A 73 4.51 9.44 -1.39
CA SER A 73 5.19 8.25 -0.90
C SER A 73 6.70 8.43 -0.89
N ARG A 74 7.35 7.65 -0.03
CA ARG A 74 8.80 7.53 -0.04
C ARG A 74 9.18 6.43 -1.04
N ILE A 75 10.08 6.74 -1.98
CA ILE A 75 10.56 5.76 -2.93
C ILE A 75 11.78 5.06 -2.35
N VAL A 76 11.72 3.73 -2.24
CA VAL A 76 12.78 2.93 -1.68
C VAL A 76 13.32 1.97 -2.74
N ARG A 77 14.57 1.52 -2.55
CA ARG A 77 15.18 0.51 -3.40
C ARG A 77 15.25 -0.80 -2.64
N PRO A 78 14.68 -1.90 -3.16
CA PRO A 78 14.83 -3.20 -2.55
C PRO A 78 16.31 -3.54 -2.38
N ARG A 79 16.68 -4.05 -1.21
CA ARG A 79 18.05 -4.37 -0.88
C ARG A 79 18.40 -5.82 -1.20
N ARG A 80 17.41 -6.69 -1.29
CA ARG A 80 17.57 -8.11 -1.51
C ARG A 80 16.30 -8.73 -2.05
N LYS A 81 16.46 -9.88 -2.70
CA LYS A 81 15.32 -10.68 -3.13
C LYS A 81 14.80 -11.49 -1.95
N LEU A 82 13.48 -11.59 -1.85
CA LEU A 82 12.81 -12.36 -0.81
C LEU A 82 11.88 -13.39 -1.45
N GLU A 83 11.75 -14.54 -0.81
CA GLU A 83 10.91 -15.65 -1.28
C GLU A 83 10.00 -16.09 -0.14
N LEU A 84 9.15 -15.16 0.33
CA LEU A 84 8.27 -15.37 1.46
C LEU A 84 6.83 -15.68 1.06
N ALA A 85 6.39 -15.16 -0.08
CA ALA A 85 5.04 -15.38 -0.60
C ALA A 85 5.03 -16.58 -1.54
N ALA A 86 3.86 -17.26 -1.62
CA ALA A 86 3.67 -18.36 -2.55
C ALA A 86 3.71 -17.87 -4.01
N ASP A 87 3.11 -16.72 -4.29
CA ASP A 87 3.17 -16.09 -5.60
C ASP A 87 4.40 -15.19 -5.64
N PRO A 88 5.35 -15.43 -6.58
CA PRO A 88 6.56 -14.60 -6.69
C PRO A 88 6.26 -13.10 -6.82
N ASP A 89 5.17 -12.72 -7.48
CA ASP A 89 4.82 -11.31 -7.67
C ASP A 89 4.51 -10.60 -6.35
N ASP A 90 4.02 -11.33 -5.35
CA ASP A 90 3.72 -10.75 -4.04
C ASP A 90 5.00 -10.43 -3.25
N ASN A 91 6.12 -11.03 -3.60
CA ASN A 91 7.38 -10.74 -2.94
C ASN A 91 7.86 -9.31 -3.18
N LEU A 92 7.38 -8.63 -4.22
CA LEU A 92 7.69 -7.21 -4.46
C LEU A 92 7.32 -6.36 -3.26
N PHE A 93 6.19 -6.69 -2.60
CA PHE A 93 5.72 -5.93 -1.44
C PHE A 93 6.53 -6.22 -0.19
N TYR A 94 6.92 -7.47 0.00
CA TYR A 94 7.84 -7.84 1.07
C TYR A 94 9.20 -7.14 0.90
N GLU A 95 9.72 -7.13 -0.32
CA GLU A 95 11.00 -6.49 -0.62
C GLU A 95 10.94 -4.99 -0.40
N CYS A 96 9.83 -4.37 -0.76
CA CYS A 96 9.58 -2.95 -0.52
C CYS A 96 9.51 -2.66 0.99
N ALA A 97 8.74 -3.45 1.73
CA ALA A 97 8.60 -3.31 3.17
C ALA A 97 9.94 -3.50 3.89
N ASP A 98 10.73 -4.48 3.44
CA ASP A 98 12.07 -4.72 3.98
C ASP A 98 12.97 -3.50 3.81
N ALA A 99 13.03 -2.96 2.60
CA ALA A 99 13.86 -1.79 2.31
C ALA A 99 13.41 -0.55 3.08
N ALA A 100 12.11 -0.41 3.30
CA ALA A 100 11.54 0.73 3.99
C ALA A 100 11.61 0.60 5.51
N GLY A 101 11.88 -0.58 6.05
CA GLY A 101 11.71 -0.84 7.48
C GLY A 101 10.27 -0.62 7.89
N ALA A 102 9.31 -1.07 7.08
CA ALA A 102 7.91 -0.79 7.30
C ALA A 102 7.38 -1.45 8.57
N ASN A 103 6.49 -0.74 9.26
CA ASN A 103 5.80 -1.29 10.44
C ASN A 103 4.70 -2.26 10.00
N PHE A 104 4.05 -1.98 8.86
CA PHE A 104 2.96 -2.80 8.36
C PHE A 104 3.05 -2.99 6.85
N LEU A 105 2.63 -4.16 6.40
CA LEU A 105 2.29 -4.43 5.01
C LEU A 105 0.77 -4.63 4.99
N ILE A 106 0.06 -3.74 4.30
CA ILE A 106 -1.40 -3.72 4.30
C ILE A 106 -1.90 -4.41 3.03
N THR A 107 -2.69 -5.46 3.21
CA THR A 107 -3.21 -6.26 2.09
C THR A 107 -4.68 -6.62 2.32
N GLY A 108 -5.45 -6.66 1.24
CA GLY A 108 -6.81 -7.18 1.26
C GLY A 108 -6.87 -8.70 1.29
N ASN A 109 -5.73 -9.39 1.13
CA ASN A 109 -5.68 -10.85 1.09
C ASN A 109 -4.49 -11.38 1.89
N ILE A 110 -4.72 -11.55 3.19
CA ILE A 110 -3.70 -12.02 4.14
C ILE A 110 -3.12 -13.38 3.73
N LYS A 111 -3.92 -14.24 3.05
CA LYS A 111 -3.44 -15.56 2.64
C LYS A 111 -2.26 -15.50 1.68
N HIS A 112 -2.12 -14.41 0.91
CA HIS A 112 -1.00 -14.20 0.01
C HIS A 112 0.29 -13.84 0.75
N PHE A 113 0.17 -13.43 2.01
CA PHE A 113 1.31 -13.00 2.83
C PHE A 113 1.33 -13.83 4.12
N PRO A 114 1.85 -15.07 4.05
CA PRO A 114 1.68 -16.05 5.13
C PRO A 114 2.41 -15.73 6.43
N SER A 115 3.39 -14.83 6.40
CA SER A 115 4.14 -14.49 7.60
C SER A 115 4.51 -13.01 7.60
N GLY A 116 4.70 -12.44 8.79
CA GLY A 116 5.37 -11.15 8.90
C GLY A 116 6.84 -11.28 8.50
N HIS A 117 7.53 -10.17 8.43
CA HIS A 117 8.94 -10.14 8.08
C HIS A 117 9.66 -9.10 8.94
N GLU A 118 10.59 -9.54 9.75
CA GLU A 118 11.31 -8.68 10.68
C GLU A 118 10.33 -7.86 11.52
N SER A 119 10.40 -6.52 11.46
CA SER A 119 9.48 -5.65 12.21
C SER A 119 8.16 -5.41 11.48
N THR A 120 7.99 -5.94 10.27
CA THR A 120 6.80 -5.73 9.47
C THR A 120 5.71 -6.73 9.81
N GLU A 121 4.55 -6.23 10.24
CA GLU A 121 3.37 -7.05 10.51
C GLU A 121 2.41 -6.97 9.31
N ILE A 122 1.77 -8.09 8.97
CA ILE A 122 0.78 -8.15 7.88
C ILE A 122 -0.60 -7.86 8.45
N VAL A 123 -1.29 -6.87 7.89
CA VAL A 123 -2.64 -6.48 8.35
C VAL A 123 -3.55 -6.21 7.17
N THR A 124 -4.86 -6.36 7.39
CA THR A 124 -5.87 -5.91 6.43
C THR A 124 -6.12 -4.42 6.60
N PRO A 125 -6.74 -3.75 5.59
CA PRO A 125 -7.16 -2.36 5.78
C PRO A 125 -8.03 -2.16 7.01
N ARG A 126 -8.97 -3.07 7.26
CA ARG A 126 -9.84 -3.01 8.44
C ARG A 126 -9.02 -3.08 9.73
N GLN A 127 -8.12 -4.06 9.84
CA GLN A 127 -7.28 -4.22 11.03
C GLN A 127 -6.41 -2.98 11.27
N PHE A 128 -5.84 -2.44 10.21
CA PHE A 128 -5.02 -1.23 10.32
C PHE A 128 -5.85 -0.06 10.86
N MET A 129 -7.01 0.18 10.27
CA MET A 129 -7.87 1.31 10.65
C MET A 129 -8.47 1.12 12.04
N GLU A 130 -8.87 -0.08 12.42
CA GLU A 130 -9.40 -0.35 13.76
C GLU A 130 -8.35 -0.14 14.84
N ARG A 131 -7.11 -0.51 14.57
CA ARG A 131 -6.01 -0.40 15.55
C ARG A 131 -5.46 1.02 15.63
N LEU A 132 -5.31 1.70 14.50
CA LEU A 132 -4.56 2.95 14.42
C LEU A 132 -5.39 4.15 13.99
N GLY A 133 -6.52 3.93 13.31
CA GLY A 133 -7.34 5.01 12.81
C GLY A 133 -7.75 6.02 13.87
N PRO A 134 -8.28 5.58 15.03
CA PRO A 134 -8.68 6.53 16.09
C PRO A 134 -7.54 7.43 16.55
N VAL A 135 -6.33 6.88 16.68
CA VAL A 135 -5.15 7.65 17.11
C VAL A 135 -4.73 8.62 16.01
N LEU A 136 -4.66 8.14 14.77
CA LEU A 136 -4.20 8.94 13.63
C LEU A 136 -5.16 10.09 13.31
N PHE A 137 -6.46 9.85 13.34
CA PHE A 137 -7.44 10.89 13.10
C PHE A 137 -7.53 11.88 14.27
N LYS A 138 -7.38 11.40 15.50
CA LYS A 138 -7.35 12.28 16.67
C LYS A 138 -6.14 13.21 16.62
N ALA A 139 -4.99 12.73 16.20
CA ALA A 139 -3.77 13.52 16.08
C ALA A 139 -3.87 14.64 15.03
N SER A 140 -4.90 14.63 14.20
CA SER A 140 -5.07 15.64 13.15
C SER A 140 -5.75 16.92 13.64
N ARG A 141 -6.14 16.97 14.88
CA ARG A 141 -6.79 18.15 15.47
C ARG A 141 -5.78 19.17 15.99
#